data_2d38dc1b5fad4c9124556b8f056b1fd9
#
_entry.id   2d38dc1b5fad4c9124556b8f056b1fd9
#
_cell.length_a   1.000
_cell.length_b   1.000
_cell.length_c   1.000
_cell.angle_alpha   90.00
_cell.angle_beta   90.00
_cell.angle_gamma   90.00
#
_symmetry.space_group_name_H-M   'P 1'
#
loop_
_entity.id
_entity.type
_entity.pdbx_description
1 polymer ?
#
loop_
_entity_poly.entity_id
_entity_poly.type
_entity_poly.pdbx_seq_one_letter_code
_entity_poly.pdbx_strand_id
1 'polypeptide(L)'
;MRRTFSYALVGIVACCLAACATYYQKHFDFNREFERGDLQQALETLKKNNREENGKARFLYFVNNGLLLSILGKYEESNEYLEKGFLFGEDLHINYINEATSYLTNPNFAVYRGEDHEHLMLLYFKAINYLKLGQPDNALIECRRLNIRLNQLSDKYKAEEKYQKDAFIHNLMGIIYQSTRDYNNAFIAYRNALEIYQGEYAKMFGMTVPEQLKLDLLNTAYWTGFYEEFDKLKEEFGMESYKPAAPEADLVFFWHNGLSPVKTEWSINFAINRASDDMVVFNNDAVGVAFPFHVEEDKERADLADLEVFRVAFPRYLERAPYFSSASVDIGGEHYPMQLGEDISKVAFYSLKKRMVEEFGKGLLRAALKKVAEHSVRKEDEGLGAVIGLVNAMTEKADTRNWQTLPHSIYYSRVPLKEGANEIVFQLTSEATRTTDYKFTYQAKKGQTLFHTFSSLETQYTPSRYY
;
A
#
# COMPACT_ATOMS: atom_id res chain seq x y z
N MET A 1 11.39 51.66 8.17
CA MET A 1 11.87 50.73 7.11
C MET A 1 12.64 49.53 7.69
N ARG A 2 13.69 49.62 8.51
CA ARG A 2 14.44 48.43 9.02
C ARG A 2 13.55 47.45 9.85
N ARG A 3 12.65 47.93 10.72
CA ARG A 3 11.79 47.05 11.54
C ARG A 3 10.71 46.31 10.74
N THR A 4 10.13 46.93 9.73
CA THR A 4 9.14 46.28 8.82
C THR A 4 9.78 45.21 7.96
N PHE A 5 11.03 45.40 7.54
CA PHE A 5 11.79 44.39 6.79
C PHE A 5 12.14 43.17 7.68
N SER A 6 12.44 43.41 8.98
CA SER A 6 12.74 42.33 9.94
C SER A 6 11.50 41.46 10.23
N TYR A 7 10.31 42.04 10.36
CA TYR A 7 9.08 41.26 10.55
C TYR A 7 8.65 40.51 9.30
N ALA A 8 8.84 41.08 8.10
CA ALA A 8 8.63 40.38 6.84
C ALA A 8 9.57 39.18 6.70
N LEU A 9 10.86 39.33 7.05
CA LEU A 9 11.85 38.25 7.00
C LEU A 9 11.51 37.13 7.99
N VAL A 10 11.11 37.46 9.22
CA VAL A 10 10.67 36.50 10.24
C VAL A 10 9.41 35.78 9.78
N GLY A 11 8.46 36.48 9.18
CA GLY A 11 7.26 35.88 8.61
C GLY A 11 7.57 34.91 7.46
N ILE A 12 8.50 35.26 6.58
CA ILE A 12 8.95 34.38 5.48
C ILE A 12 9.67 33.14 6.03
N VAL A 13 10.55 33.31 7.03
CA VAL A 13 11.26 32.19 7.70
C VAL A 13 10.27 31.27 8.41
N ALA A 14 9.28 31.82 9.11
CA ALA A 14 8.22 31.03 9.76
C ALA A 14 7.34 30.26 8.73
N CYS A 15 7.01 30.89 7.61
CA CYS A 15 6.33 30.22 6.49
C CYS A 15 7.20 29.12 5.86
N CYS A 16 8.51 29.31 5.74
CA CYS A 16 9.43 28.30 5.23
C CYS A 16 9.53 27.07 6.16
N LEU A 17 9.53 27.28 7.47
CA LEU A 17 9.55 26.19 8.46
C LEU A 17 8.24 25.38 8.45
N ALA A 18 7.08 26.03 8.32
CA ALA A 18 5.79 25.37 8.17
C ALA A 18 5.64 24.60 6.84
N ALA A 19 6.38 25.03 5.81
CA ALA A 19 6.35 24.42 4.49
C ALA A 19 7.10 23.09 4.40
N CYS A 20 7.93 22.71 5.40
CA CYS A 20 8.73 21.48 5.41
C CYS A 20 8.03 20.26 6.03
N ALA A 21 6.84 20.40 6.61
CA ALA A 21 6.14 19.29 7.23
C ALA A 21 5.66 18.25 6.20
N THR A 22 5.95 16.96 6.44
CA THR A 22 5.43 15.82 5.67
C THR A 22 3.91 15.69 5.83
N TYR A 23 3.26 14.86 5.00
CA TYR A 23 1.83 14.57 5.17
C TYR A 23 1.55 13.96 6.56
N TYR A 24 2.40 13.04 7.02
CA TYR A 24 2.32 12.44 8.37
C TYR A 24 2.34 13.52 9.47
N GLN A 25 3.28 14.44 9.40
CA GLN A 25 3.41 15.51 10.41
C GLN A 25 2.21 16.47 10.41
N LYS A 26 1.63 16.75 9.23
CA LYS A 26 0.43 17.61 9.11
C LYS A 26 -0.82 16.97 9.75
N HIS A 27 -0.87 15.63 9.81
CA HIS A 27 -1.96 14.86 10.40
C HIS A 27 -1.55 14.17 11.71
N PHE A 28 -0.61 14.79 12.44
CA PHE A 28 0.02 14.18 13.61
C PHE A 28 -0.98 13.72 14.67
N ASP A 29 -2.00 14.52 14.99
CA ASP A 29 -2.98 14.15 16.04
C ASP A 29 -3.78 12.92 15.62
N PHE A 30 -4.28 12.89 14.39
CA PHE A 30 -4.96 11.73 13.82
C PHE A 30 -4.06 10.47 13.83
N ASN A 31 -2.83 10.59 13.34
CA ASN A 31 -1.90 9.46 13.28
C ASN A 31 -1.56 8.93 14.66
N ARG A 32 -1.31 9.82 15.64
CA ARG A 32 -1.03 9.47 17.02
C ARG A 32 -2.19 8.71 17.66
N GLU A 33 -3.42 9.17 17.49
CA GLU A 33 -4.62 8.51 18.00
C GLU A 33 -4.83 7.14 17.36
N PHE A 34 -4.69 7.07 16.03
CA PHE A 34 -4.81 5.82 15.29
C PHE A 34 -3.74 4.79 15.70
N GLU A 35 -2.49 5.18 15.78
CA GLU A 35 -1.37 4.31 16.15
C GLU A 35 -1.46 3.80 17.60
N ARG A 36 -2.17 4.52 18.48
CA ARG A 36 -2.45 4.10 19.85
C ARG A 36 -3.65 3.16 19.96
N GLY A 37 -4.38 2.93 18.89
CA GLY A 37 -5.63 2.19 18.93
C GLY A 37 -6.82 2.99 19.48
N ASP A 38 -6.68 4.32 19.66
CA ASP A 38 -7.77 5.23 20.06
C ASP A 38 -8.67 5.51 18.83
N LEU A 39 -9.19 4.42 18.23
CA LEU A 39 -9.82 4.44 16.90
C LEU A 39 -11.05 5.35 16.82
N GLN A 40 -11.85 5.40 17.89
CA GLN A 40 -13.02 6.29 17.93
C GLN A 40 -12.58 7.76 17.93
N GLN A 41 -11.56 8.12 18.71
CA GLN A 41 -11.03 9.47 18.75
C GLN A 41 -10.38 9.86 17.42
N ALA A 42 -9.62 8.95 16.81
CA ALA A 42 -9.04 9.14 15.48
C ALA A 42 -10.12 9.42 14.42
N LEU A 43 -11.25 8.70 14.46
CA LEU A 43 -12.39 8.94 13.56
C LEU A 43 -13.00 10.33 13.78
N GLU A 44 -13.14 10.78 15.02
CA GLU A 44 -13.65 12.13 15.33
C GLU A 44 -12.69 13.22 14.85
N THR A 45 -11.38 13.04 15.05
CA THR A 45 -10.35 13.96 14.58
C THR A 45 -10.37 14.06 13.06
N LEU A 46 -10.51 12.93 12.36
CA LEU A 46 -10.60 12.91 10.89
C LEU A 46 -11.87 13.61 10.40
N LYS A 47 -13.04 13.37 11.03
CA LYS A 47 -14.32 14.02 10.67
C LYS A 47 -14.37 15.51 10.97
N LYS A 48 -13.65 15.99 11.98
CA LYS A 48 -13.48 17.44 12.24
C LYS A 48 -12.75 18.15 11.08
N ASN A 49 -11.89 17.42 10.37
CA ASN A 49 -11.16 17.88 9.20
C ASN A 49 -11.92 17.69 7.88
N ASN A 50 -13.25 17.80 7.88
CA ASN A 50 -14.13 17.57 6.72
C ASN A 50 -13.79 18.41 5.47
N ARG A 51 -13.01 19.48 5.60
CA ARG A 51 -12.49 20.25 4.47
C ARG A 51 -11.66 19.40 3.51
N GLU A 52 -11.06 18.30 4.01
CA GLU A 52 -10.29 17.38 3.20
C GLU A 52 -11.15 16.54 2.26
N GLU A 53 -12.45 16.39 2.53
CA GLU A 53 -13.39 15.71 1.62
C GLU A 53 -13.42 16.34 0.22
N ASN A 54 -13.18 17.65 0.13
CA ASN A 54 -13.08 18.40 -1.13
C ASN A 54 -11.65 18.88 -1.43
N GLY A 55 -10.68 18.44 -0.61
CA GLY A 55 -9.28 18.86 -0.70
C GLY A 55 -8.45 18.05 -1.69
N LYS A 56 -7.18 18.39 -1.79
CA LYS A 56 -6.20 17.72 -2.64
C LYS A 56 -5.85 16.30 -2.15
N ALA A 57 -6.10 15.98 -0.87
CA ALA A 57 -5.90 14.66 -0.26
C ALA A 57 -7.22 13.90 -0.05
N ARG A 58 -8.29 14.23 -0.79
CA ARG A 58 -9.63 13.65 -0.57
C ARG A 58 -9.66 12.12 -0.69
N PHE A 59 -8.83 11.53 -1.53
CA PHE A 59 -8.68 10.07 -1.58
C PHE A 59 -8.32 9.52 -0.20
N LEU A 60 -7.28 10.08 0.44
CA LEU A 60 -6.83 9.65 1.77
C LEU A 60 -7.89 9.89 2.85
N TYR A 61 -8.66 10.99 2.73
CA TYR A 61 -9.79 11.23 3.62
C TYR A 61 -10.82 10.10 3.52
N PHE A 62 -11.20 9.70 2.32
CA PHE A 62 -12.17 8.62 2.11
C PHE A 62 -11.66 7.28 2.61
N VAL A 63 -10.45 6.88 2.24
CA VAL A 63 -9.93 5.55 2.61
C VAL A 63 -9.59 5.43 4.10
N ASN A 64 -9.15 6.52 4.76
CA ASN A 64 -8.94 6.52 6.21
C ASN A 64 -10.27 6.41 6.99
N ASN A 65 -11.33 7.14 6.58
CA ASN A 65 -12.67 6.97 7.16
C ASN A 65 -13.17 5.53 6.95
N GLY A 66 -13.04 5.00 5.74
CA GLY A 66 -13.45 3.64 5.41
C GLY A 66 -12.77 2.60 6.28
N LEU A 67 -11.43 2.66 6.39
CA LEU A 67 -10.68 1.70 7.20
C LEU A 67 -11.04 1.78 8.69
N LEU A 68 -11.10 2.98 9.27
CA LEU A 68 -11.50 3.17 10.66
C LEU A 68 -12.88 2.59 10.95
N LEU A 69 -13.86 2.88 10.08
CA LEU A 69 -15.22 2.36 10.21
C LEU A 69 -15.26 0.83 10.09
N SER A 70 -14.44 0.24 9.22
CA SER A 70 -14.29 -1.21 9.08
C SER A 70 -13.78 -1.85 10.38
N ILE A 71 -12.70 -1.31 10.97
CA ILE A 71 -12.14 -1.81 12.23
C ILE A 71 -13.15 -1.64 13.38
N LEU A 72 -13.93 -0.55 13.39
CA LEU A 72 -14.98 -0.28 14.38
C LEU A 72 -16.28 -1.11 14.14
N GLY A 73 -16.31 -2.01 13.16
CA GLY A 73 -17.45 -2.88 12.87
C GLY A 73 -18.61 -2.20 12.14
N LYS A 74 -18.42 -0.98 11.61
CA LYS A 74 -19.44 -0.21 10.87
C LYS A 74 -19.28 -0.42 9.37
N TYR A 75 -19.54 -1.64 8.93
CA TYR A 75 -19.16 -2.14 7.61
C TYR A 75 -19.89 -1.44 6.45
N GLU A 76 -21.18 -1.13 6.60
CA GLU A 76 -21.97 -0.41 5.59
C GLU A 76 -21.43 1.01 5.40
N GLU A 77 -21.27 1.78 6.49
CA GLU A 77 -20.71 3.13 6.43
C GLU A 77 -19.26 3.11 5.86
N SER A 78 -18.48 2.09 6.23
CA SER A 78 -17.13 1.89 5.68
C SER A 78 -17.18 1.73 4.17
N ASN A 79 -18.06 0.88 3.64
CA ASN A 79 -18.20 0.64 2.21
C ASN A 79 -18.65 1.89 1.45
N GLU A 80 -19.48 2.77 2.05
CA GLU A 80 -19.83 4.05 1.44
C GLU A 80 -18.62 4.97 1.25
N TYR A 81 -17.75 5.08 2.26
CA TYR A 81 -16.53 5.88 2.16
C TYR A 81 -15.52 5.28 1.18
N LEU A 82 -15.33 3.95 1.22
CA LEU A 82 -14.44 3.26 0.31
C LEU A 82 -14.94 3.36 -1.15
N GLU A 83 -16.26 3.29 -1.40
CA GLU A 83 -16.82 3.51 -2.73
C GLU A 83 -16.56 4.93 -3.25
N LYS A 84 -16.70 5.97 -2.40
CA LYS A 84 -16.31 7.34 -2.77
C LYS A 84 -14.83 7.43 -3.17
N GLY A 85 -13.95 6.73 -2.44
CA GLY A 85 -12.53 6.64 -2.76
C GLY A 85 -12.28 5.94 -4.09
N PHE A 86 -12.97 4.83 -4.35
CA PHE A 86 -12.88 4.07 -5.59
C PHE A 86 -13.33 4.90 -6.80
N LEU A 87 -14.53 5.47 -6.75
CA LEU A 87 -15.08 6.31 -7.84
C LEU A 87 -14.18 7.51 -8.13
N PHE A 88 -13.67 8.16 -7.08
CA PHE A 88 -12.74 9.27 -7.25
C PHE A 88 -11.45 8.84 -7.97
N GLY A 89 -10.91 7.66 -7.65
CA GLY A 89 -9.75 7.09 -8.33
C GLY A 89 -10.02 6.77 -9.80
N GLU A 90 -11.19 6.22 -10.13
CA GLU A 90 -11.61 5.90 -11.51
C GLU A 90 -11.82 7.16 -12.36
N ASP A 91 -12.55 8.16 -11.84
CA ASP A 91 -12.80 9.42 -12.57
C ASP A 91 -11.49 10.12 -12.95
N LEU A 92 -10.52 10.11 -12.07
CA LEU A 92 -9.21 10.71 -12.34
C LEU A 92 -8.38 9.89 -13.32
N HIS A 93 -8.58 8.58 -13.39
CA HIS A 93 -7.86 7.72 -14.33
C HIS A 93 -8.27 7.98 -15.79
N ILE A 94 -9.56 8.19 -16.03
CA ILE A 94 -10.11 8.53 -17.35
C ILE A 94 -9.56 9.88 -17.86
N ASN A 95 -9.38 10.86 -16.96
CA ASN A 95 -8.87 12.19 -17.31
C ASN A 95 -7.33 12.24 -17.47
N TYR A 96 -6.61 11.19 -17.12
CA TYR A 96 -5.13 11.14 -17.18
C TYR A 96 -4.56 11.22 -18.58
N ILE A 97 -5.31 10.79 -19.59
CA ILE A 97 -4.88 10.81 -21.01
C ILE A 97 -4.69 12.25 -21.52
N ASN A 98 -5.34 13.23 -20.91
CA ASN A 98 -5.30 14.64 -21.33
C ASN A 98 -4.32 15.52 -20.53
N GLU A 99 -3.66 15.03 -19.49
CA GLU A 99 -2.84 15.83 -18.56
C GLU A 99 -1.32 15.66 -18.68
N ALA A 100 -0.78 15.55 -19.90
CA ALA A 100 0.68 15.65 -20.09
C ALA A 100 1.29 16.98 -19.54
N THR A 101 0.43 17.97 -19.26
CA THR A 101 0.82 19.30 -18.73
C THR A 101 0.95 19.34 -17.20
N SER A 102 0.37 18.40 -16.45
CA SER A 102 0.39 18.42 -14.96
C SER A 102 1.74 18.07 -14.35
N TYR A 103 2.65 17.45 -15.12
CA TYR A 103 4.01 17.15 -14.68
C TYR A 103 4.92 18.39 -14.56
N LEU A 104 4.46 19.55 -15.02
CA LEU A 104 5.20 20.81 -14.90
C LEU A 104 4.95 21.52 -13.56
N THR A 105 4.00 21.06 -12.76
CA THR A 105 3.66 21.65 -11.47
C THR A 105 4.22 20.79 -10.33
N ASN A 106 4.51 21.43 -9.19
CA ASN A 106 4.91 20.74 -7.96
C ASN A 106 3.86 19.67 -7.59
N PRO A 107 4.24 18.41 -7.36
CA PRO A 107 3.31 17.32 -7.04
C PRO A 107 2.43 17.62 -5.82
N ASN A 108 2.90 18.44 -4.86
CA ASN A 108 2.11 18.87 -3.71
C ASN A 108 0.94 19.81 -4.08
N PHE A 109 0.93 20.42 -5.25
CA PHE A 109 -0.21 21.20 -5.75
C PHE A 109 -1.22 20.36 -6.53
N ALA A 110 -0.82 19.17 -6.98
CA ALA A 110 -1.71 18.23 -7.65
C ALA A 110 -2.65 17.53 -6.65
N VAL A 111 -3.78 17.05 -7.14
CA VAL A 111 -4.68 16.18 -6.37
C VAL A 111 -4.03 14.82 -6.18
N TYR A 112 -4.02 14.32 -4.95
CA TYR A 112 -3.51 12.98 -4.66
C TYR A 112 -4.47 11.91 -5.16
N ARG A 113 -3.99 11.00 -5.97
CA ARG A 113 -4.79 9.99 -6.68
C ARG A 113 -4.76 8.60 -6.02
N GLY A 114 -3.94 8.41 -5.01
CA GLY A 114 -3.63 7.09 -4.45
C GLY A 114 -2.48 6.40 -5.19
N GLU A 115 -1.78 5.54 -4.49
CA GLU A 115 -0.80 4.61 -5.05
C GLU A 115 -1.51 3.34 -5.54
N ASP A 116 -0.89 2.61 -6.45
CA ASP A 116 -1.52 1.42 -7.04
C ASP A 116 -1.96 0.39 -5.98
N HIS A 117 -1.08 0.08 -5.01
CA HIS A 117 -1.40 -0.83 -3.91
C HIS A 117 -2.51 -0.30 -2.98
N GLU A 118 -2.68 1.03 -2.86
CA GLU A 118 -3.74 1.62 -2.04
C GLU A 118 -5.13 1.39 -2.67
N HIS A 119 -5.23 1.45 -3.99
CA HIS A 119 -6.45 1.10 -4.72
C HIS A 119 -6.81 -0.38 -4.57
N LEU A 120 -5.80 -1.26 -4.57
CA LEU A 120 -6.02 -2.69 -4.35
C LEU A 120 -6.52 -2.94 -2.93
N MET A 121 -5.89 -2.33 -1.94
CA MET A 121 -6.29 -2.46 -0.54
C MET A 121 -7.67 -1.88 -0.24
N LEU A 122 -8.07 -0.81 -0.92
CA LEU A 122 -9.41 -0.27 -0.83
C LEU A 122 -10.46 -1.33 -1.21
N LEU A 123 -10.26 -2.04 -2.33
CA LEU A 123 -11.17 -3.09 -2.80
C LEU A 123 -11.12 -4.33 -1.89
N TYR A 124 -9.95 -4.67 -1.35
CA TYR A 124 -9.81 -5.71 -0.33
C TYR A 124 -10.67 -5.43 0.90
N PHE A 125 -10.58 -4.24 1.51
CA PHE A 125 -11.39 -3.91 2.68
C PHE A 125 -12.89 -3.89 2.38
N LYS A 126 -13.29 -3.47 1.18
CA LYS A 126 -14.70 -3.59 0.74
C LYS A 126 -15.13 -5.06 0.68
N ALA A 127 -14.32 -5.95 0.12
CA ALA A 127 -14.63 -7.37 0.07
C ALA A 127 -14.75 -7.96 1.48
N ILE A 128 -13.82 -7.65 2.38
CA ILE A 128 -13.88 -8.09 3.79
C ILE A 128 -15.14 -7.57 4.49
N ASN A 129 -15.50 -6.32 4.31
CA ASN A 129 -16.73 -5.76 4.88
C ASN A 129 -17.97 -6.53 4.40
N TYR A 130 -18.06 -6.86 3.11
CA TYR A 130 -19.17 -7.66 2.58
C TYR A 130 -19.20 -9.08 3.17
N LEU A 131 -18.05 -9.70 3.41
CA LEU A 131 -17.99 -11.00 4.10
C LEU A 131 -18.51 -10.91 5.54
N LYS A 132 -18.15 -9.83 6.26
CA LYS A 132 -18.63 -9.55 7.62
C LYS A 132 -20.14 -9.29 7.65
N LEU A 133 -20.71 -8.75 6.57
CA LEU A 133 -22.16 -8.56 6.37
C LEU A 133 -22.88 -9.81 5.88
N GLY A 134 -22.18 -10.92 5.65
CA GLY A 134 -22.78 -12.15 5.10
C GLY A 134 -23.19 -12.03 3.63
N GLN A 135 -22.49 -11.21 2.86
CA GLN A 135 -22.76 -10.91 1.45
C GLN A 135 -21.61 -11.37 0.53
N PRO A 136 -21.36 -12.68 0.39
CA PRO A 136 -20.20 -13.21 -0.35
C PRO A 136 -20.20 -12.83 -1.84
N ASP A 137 -21.38 -12.75 -2.48
CA ASP A 137 -21.48 -12.35 -3.89
C ASP A 137 -20.96 -10.91 -4.12
N ASN A 138 -21.30 -10.00 -3.21
CA ASN A 138 -20.80 -8.63 -3.26
C ASN A 138 -19.29 -8.58 -3.01
N ALA A 139 -18.75 -9.41 -2.12
CA ALA A 139 -17.32 -9.54 -1.90
C ALA A 139 -16.59 -10.03 -3.18
N LEU A 140 -17.15 -10.99 -3.92
CA LEU A 140 -16.60 -11.44 -5.21
C LEU A 140 -16.60 -10.34 -6.27
N ILE A 141 -17.59 -9.44 -6.26
CA ILE A 141 -17.60 -8.29 -7.17
C ILE A 141 -16.36 -7.41 -6.92
N GLU A 142 -16.05 -7.12 -5.66
CA GLU A 142 -14.88 -6.30 -5.33
C GLU A 142 -13.55 -7.01 -5.68
N CYS A 143 -13.45 -8.30 -5.49
CA CYS A 143 -12.28 -9.08 -5.94
C CYS A 143 -12.11 -9.04 -7.48
N ARG A 144 -13.21 -9.10 -8.24
CA ARG A 144 -13.15 -8.96 -9.70
C ARG A 144 -12.75 -7.55 -10.13
N ARG A 145 -13.26 -6.50 -9.46
CA ARG A 145 -12.82 -5.11 -9.69
C ARG A 145 -11.32 -4.97 -9.46
N LEU A 146 -10.80 -5.63 -8.42
CA LEU A 146 -9.38 -5.63 -8.12
C LEU A 146 -8.56 -6.26 -9.25
N ASN A 147 -8.96 -7.42 -9.75
CA ASN A 147 -8.29 -8.06 -10.89
C ASN A 147 -8.33 -7.19 -12.17
N ILE A 148 -9.47 -6.53 -12.44
CA ILE A 148 -9.58 -5.58 -13.57
C ILE A 148 -8.59 -4.43 -13.36
N ARG A 149 -8.49 -3.89 -12.15
CA ARG A 149 -7.56 -2.80 -11.85
C ARG A 149 -6.11 -3.19 -12.04
N LEU A 150 -5.71 -4.38 -11.58
CA LEU A 150 -4.36 -4.93 -11.81
C LEU A 150 -4.02 -5.02 -13.30
N ASN A 151 -4.94 -5.49 -14.13
CA ASN A 151 -4.73 -5.56 -15.58
C ASN A 151 -4.55 -4.16 -16.18
N GLN A 152 -5.37 -3.17 -15.77
CA GLN A 152 -5.23 -1.78 -16.24
C GLN A 152 -3.88 -1.16 -15.85
N LEU A 153 -3.41 -1.43 -14.62
CA LEU A 153 -2.10 -0.98 -14.15
C LEU A 153 -0.97 -1.63 -14.95
N SER A 154 -1.12 -2.90 -15.30
CA SER A 154 -0.18 -3.62 -16.15
C SER A 154 0.02 -2.99 -17.53
N ASP A 155 -1.05 -2.50 -18.14
CA ASP A 155 -0.98 -1.87 -19.47
C ASP A 155 -0.28 -0.49 -19.42
N LYS A 156 -0.31 0.17 -18.27
CA LYS A 156 0.34 1.47 -18.04
C LYS A 156 1.86 1.38 -18.01
N TYR A 157 2.42 0.27 -17.51
CA TYR A 157 3.86 0.08 -17.34
C TYR A 157 4.41 -0.86 -18.43
N LYS A 158 5.40 -0.42 -19.18
CA LYS A 158 6.04 -1.21 -20.26
C LYS A 158 7.11 -2.20 -19.77
N ALA A 159 7.30 -2.35 -18.46
CA ALA A 159 8.36 -3.17 -17.87
C ALA A 159 8.07 -4.68 -17.99
N GLU A 160 9.10 -5.48 -18.19
CA GLU A 160 9.01 -6.95 -18.27
C GLU A 160 8.60 -7.62 -16.96
N GLU A 161 8.83 -6.94 -15.80
CA GLU A 161 8.44 -7.41 -14.47
C GLU A 161 7.30 -6.53 -13.93
N LYS A 162 6.06 -6.83 -14.29
CA LYS A 162 4.88 -6.07 -13.87
C LYS A 162 4.20 -6.78 -12.70
N TYR A 163 3.76 -6.01 -11.70
CA TYR A 163 2.80 -6.48 -10.71
C TYR A 163 1.41 -6.54 -11.38
N GLN A 164 1.13 -7.67 -12.01
CA GLN A 164 -0.06 -7.86 -12.84
C GLN A 164 -1.13 -8.70 -12.16
N LYS A 165 -0.72 -9.50 -11.18
CA LYS A 165 -1.59 -10.48 -10.51
C LYS A 165 -1.31 -10.45 -9.03
N ASP A 166 -2.35 -10.52 -8.24
CA ASP A 166 -2.29 -10.56 -6.79
C ASP A 166 -2.62 -11.98 -6.31
N ALA A 167 -1.63 -12.66 -5.73
CA ALA A 167 -1.79 -14.03 -5.23
C ALA A 167 -2.79 -14.11 -4.09
N PHE A 168 -2.74 -13.14 -3.17
CA PHE A 168 -3.62 -13.12 -2.01
C PHE A 168 -5.08 -12.87 -2.39
N ILE A 169 -5.34 -12.04 -3.39
CA ILE A 169 -6.70 -11.81 -3.88
C ILE A 169 -7.27 -13.06 -4.55
N HIS A 170 -6.49 -13.77 -5.34
CA HIS A 170 -6.93 -15.06 -5.88
C HIS A 170 -7.20 -16.09 -4.77
N ASN A 171 -6.36 -16.10 -3.71
CA ASN A 171 -6.60 -16.91 -2.53
C ASN A 171 -7.90 -16.51 -1.81
N LEU A 172 -8.14 -15.21 -1.61
CA LEU A 172 -9.38 -14.69 -1.03
C LEU A 172 -10.62 -15.08 -1.86
N MET A 173 -10.53 -14.99 -3.19
CA MET A 173 -11.62 -15.48 -4.08
C MET A 173 -11.88 -16.96 -3.88
N GLY A 174 -10.84 -17.78 -3.75
CA GLY A 174 -10.94 -19.19 -3.44
C GLY A 174 -11.66 -19.44 -2.10
N ILE A 175 -11.28 -18.70 -1.06
CA ILE A 175 -11.91 -18.72 0.26
C ILE A 175 -13.41 -18.38 0.17
N ILE A 176 -13.77 -17.34 -0.59
CA ILE A 176 -15.16 -16.92 -0.76
C ILE A 176 -15.98 -17.98 -1.52
N TYR A 177 -15.49 -18.50 -2.64
CA TYR A 177 -16.14 -19.57 -3.39
C TYR A 177 -16.32 -20.83 -2.54
N GLN A 178 -15.28 -21.20 -1.77
CA GLN A 178 -15.39 -22.36 -0.87
C GLN A 178 -16.44 -22.13 0.22
N SER A 179 -16.57 -20.92 0.75
CA SER A 179 -17.58 -20.58 1.77
C SER A 179 -19.02 -20.71 1.28
N THR A 180 -19.23 -20.58 -0.03
CA THR A 180 -20.51 -20.80 -0.71
C THR A 180 -20.65 -22.20 -1.33
N ARG A 181 -19.66 -23.08 -1.08
CA ARG A 181 -19.57 -24.45 -1.62
C ARG A 181 -19.44 -24.54 -3.14
N ASP A 182 -19.01 -23.48 -3.77
CA ASP A 182 -18.61 -23.48 -5.18
C ASP A 182 -17.17 -23.99 -5.30
N TYR A 183 -16.98 -25.30 -5.05
CA TYR A 183 -15.64 -25.91 -4.97
C TYR A 183 -14.89 -25.87 -6.29
N ASN A 184 -15.60 -25.88 -7.42
CA ASN A 184 -14.97 -25.79 -8.74
C ASN A 184 -14.30 -24.43 -8.95
N ASN A 185 -15.02 -23.33 -8.70
CA ASN A 185 -14.46 -21.99 -8.81
C ASN A 185 -13.42 -21.72 -7.71
N ALA A 186 -13.61 -22.29 -6.50
CA ALA A 186 -12.62 -22.23 -5.44
C ALA A 186 -11.30 -22.88 -5.86
N PHE A 187 -11.33 -24.08 -6.43
CA PHE A 187 -10.16 -24.78 -6.94
C PHE A 187 -9.40 -23.96 -8.00
N ILE A 188 -10.14 -23.39 -8.97
CA ILE A 188 -9.55 -22.55 -10.01
C ILE A 188 -8.86 -21.31 -9.40
N ALA A 189 -9.51 -20.65 -8.44
CA ALA A 189 -8.97 -19.46 -7.79
C ALA A 189 -7.72 -19.78 -6.96
N TYR A 190 -7.74 -20.86 -6.18
CA TYR A 190 -6.58 -21.32 -5.40
C TYR A 190 -5.41 -21.77 -6.27
N ARG A 191 -5.67 -22.43 -7.39
CA ARG A 191 -4.63 -22.80 -8.36
C ARG A 191 -3.95 -21.55 -8.94
N ASN A 192 -4.74 -20.55 -9.33
CA ASN A 192 -4.19 -19.27 -9.78
C ASN A 192 -3.35 -18.59 -8.69
N ALA A 193 -3.80 -18.61 -7.44
CA ALA A 193 -3.02 -18.09 -6.31
C ALA A 193 -1.68 -18.83 -6.15
N LEU A 194 -1.69 -20.18 -6.21
CA LEU A 194 -0.49 -21.00 -6.12
C LEU A 194 0.52 -20.63 -7.20
N GLU A 195 0.08 -20.56 -8.46
CA GLU A 195 0.94 -20.21 -9.61
C GLU A 195 1.60 -18.83 -9.41
N ILE A 196 0.85 -17.83 -8.90
CA ILE A 196 1.36 -16.48 -8.67
C ILE A 196 2.36 -16.48 -7.50
N TYR A 197 2.06 -17.16 -6.37
CA TYR A 197 3.00 -17.26 -5.24
C TYR A 197 4.30 -17.94 -5.66
N GLN A 198 4.25 -19.05 -6.39
CA GLN A 198 5.44 -19.77 -6.87
C GLN A 198 6.23 -18.98 -7.91
N GLY A 199 5.56 -18.16 -8.69
CA GLY A 199 6.14 -17.39 -9.79
C GLY A 199 6.55 -15.98 -9.42
N GLU A 200 5.64 -15.04 -9.60
CA GLU A 200 5.90 -13.60 -9.50
C GLU A 200 6.16 -13.15 -8.05
N TYR A 201 5.37 -13.64 -7.09
CA TYR A 201 5.50 -13.24 -5.67
C TYR A 201 6.80 -13.71 -5.04
N ALA A 202 7.24 -14.94 -5.37
CA ALA A 202 8.54 -15.43 -4.91
C ALA A 202 9.69 -14.55 -5.43
N LYS A 203 9.64 -14.14 -6.70
CA LYS A 203 10.68 -13.32 -7.34
C LYS A 203 10.67 -11.86 -6.87
N MET A 204 9.47 -11.25 -6.81
CA MET A 204 9.33 -9.83 -6.51
C MET A 204 9.40 -9.53 -5.01
N PHE A 205 8.79 -10.36 -4.18
CA PHE A 205 8.59 -10.10 -2.76
C PHE A 205 9.27 -11.11 -1.83
N GLY A 206 9.84 -12.20 -2.38
CA GLY A 206 10.39 -13.29 -1.59
C GLY A 206 9.34 -13.98 -0.70
N MET A 207 8.07 -13.97 -1.13
CA MET A 207 6.97 -14.63 -0.41
C MET A 207 6.88 -16.10 -0.79
N THR A 208 6.54 -16.93 0.18
CA THR A 208 6.32 -18.36 0.00
C THR A 208 4.83 -18.67 -0.06
N VAL A 209 4.47 -19.81 -0.65
CA VAL A 209 3.10 -20.31 -0.66
C VAL A 209 2.62 -20.60 0.76
N PRO A 210 1.50 -20.01 1.22
CA PRO A 210 0.92 -20.37 2.51
C PRO A 210 0.52 -21.87 2.58
N GLU A 211 0.84 -22.55 3.66
CA GLU A 211 0.46 -23.97 3.83
C GLU A 211 -1.06 -24.15 3.82
N GLN A 212 -1.82 -23.19 4.36
CA GLN A 212 -3.27 -23.24 4.31
C GLN A 212 -3.81 -23.22 2.87
N LEU A 213 -3.18 -22.45 1.97
CA LEU A 213 -3.54 -22.47 0.55
C LEU A 213 -3.38 -23.85 -0.08
N LYS A 214 -2.28 -24.58 0.26
CA LYS A 214 -2.06 -25.94 -0.23
C LYS A 214 -3.16 -26.89 0.27
N LEU A 215 -3.52 -26.79 1.56
CA LEU A 215 -4.61 -27.59 2.13
C LEU A 215 -5.96 -27.27 1.50
N ASP A 216 -6.28 -25.99 1.32
CA ASP A 216 -7.54 -25.57 0.69
C ASP A 216 -7.62 -26.03 -0.78
N LEU A 217 -6.50 -25.98 -1.50
CA LEU A 217 -6.42 -26.47 -2.88
C LEU A 217 -6.63 -28.00 -2.95
N LEU A 218 -5.99 -28.77 -2.07
CA LEU A 218 -6.18 -30.23 -1.97
C LEU A 218 -7.63 -30.56 -1.64
N ASN A 219 -8.22 -29.89 -0.65
CA ASN A 219 -9.62 -30.11 -0.27
C ASN A 219 -10.58 -29.84 -1.43
N THR A 220 -10.41 -28.72 -2.11
CA THR A 220 -11.30 -28.33 -3.22
C THR A 220 -11.12 -29.22 -4.44
N ALA A 221 -9.90 -29.67 -4.76
CA ALA A 221 -9.66 -30.69 -5.80
C ALA A 221 -10.44 -31.98 -5.51
N TYR A 222 -10.35 -32.46 -4.27
CA TYR A 222 -11.04 -33.68 -3.86
C TYR A 222 -12.58 -33.54 -3.90
N TRP A 223 -13.12 -32.45 -3.35
CA TRP A 223 -14.57 -32.24 -3.29
C TRP A 223 -15.20 -31.93 -4.66
N THR A 224 -14.42 -31.45 -5.61
CA THR A 224 -14.85 -31.26 -6.99
C THR A 224 -14.80 -32.57 -7.78
N GLY A 225 -14.09 -33.60 -7.30
CA GLY A 225 -13.88 -34.88 -8.00
C GLY A 225 -12.69 -34.89 -8.95
N PHE A 226 -11.78 -33.91 -8.83
CA PHE A 226 -10.54 -33.84 -9.60
C PHE A 226 -9.44 -34.73 -8.96
N TYR A 227 -9.69 -36.04 -8.90
CA TYR A 227 -8.84 -36.99 -8.17
C TYR A 227 -7.42 -37.09 -8.74
N GLU A 228 -7.25 -37.05 -10.05
CA GLU A 228 -5.92 -37.09 -10.68
C GLU A 228 -5.09 -35.85 -10.28
N GLU A 229 -5.73 -34.67 -10.27
CA GLU A 229 -5.09 -33.43 -9.87
C GLU A 229 -4.79 -33.41 -8.35
N PHE A 230 -5.71 -33.94 -7.55
CA PHE A 230 -5.52 -34.10 -6.11
C PHE A 230 -4.29 -34.98 -5.80
N ASP A 231 -4.12 -36.10 -6.53
CA ASP A 231 -2.96 -36.99 -6.29
C ASP A 231 -1.65 -36.35 -6.74
N LYS A 232 -1.63 -35.62 -7.86
CA LYS A 232 -0.46 -34.85 -8.31
C LYS A 232 -0.07 -33.75 -7.30
N LEU A 233 -1.05 -33.00 -6.79
CA LEU A 233 -0.80 -31.95 -5.81
C LEU A 233 -0.28 -32.52 -4.48
N LYS A 234 -0.75 -33.70 -4.03
CA LYS A 234 -0.21 -34.36 -2.85
C LYS A 234 1.27 -34.72 -3.02
N GLU A 235 1.65 -35.24 -4.17
CA GLU A 235 3.04 -35.55 -4.52
C GLU A 235 3.89 -34.26 -4.56
N GLU A 236 3.40 -33.22 -5.26
CA GLU A 236 4.09 -31.92 -5.36
C GLU A 236 4.33 -31.28 -3.99
N PHE A 237 3.36 -31.37 -3.07
CA PHE A 237 3.47 -30.78 -1.73
C PHE A 237 4.15 -31.67 -0.70
N GLY A 238 4.49 -32.92 -1.03
CA GLY A 238 5.02 -33.91 -0.09
C GLY A 238 3.98 -34.31 0.98
N MET A 239 2.70 -34.35 0.62
CA MET A 239 1.56 -34.62 1.51
C MET A 239 0.81 -35.92 1.12
N GLU A 240 1.53 -37.00 0.80
CA GLU A 240 0.95 -38.24 0.27
C GLU A 240 -0.07 -38.87 1.23
N SER A 241 0.12 -38.73 2.54
CA SER A 241 -0.79 -39.23 3.56
C SER A 241 -2.01 -38.36 3.83
N TYR A 242 -2.10 -37.18 3.21
CA TYR A 242 -3.21 -36.23 3.44
C TYR A 242 -4.55 -36.80 3.03
N LYS A 243 -5.52 -36.65 3.92
CA LYS A 243 -6.92 -37.02 3.68
C LYS A 243 -7.81 -35.79 3.89
N PRO A 244 -8.58 -35.38 2.88
CA PRO A 244 -9.51 -34.27 3.03
C PRO A 244 -10.51 -34.50 4.13
N ALA A 245 -10.72 -33.52 4.97
CA ALA A 245 -11.73 -33.52 6.02
C ALA A 245 -12.75 -32.40 5.71
N ALA A 246 -14.04 -32.74 5.82
CA ALA A 246 -15.10 -31.73 5.76
C ALA A 246 -15.49 -31.38 7.20
N PRO A 247 -15.06 -30.24 7.74
CA PRO A 247 -15.49 -29.81 9.08
C PRO A 247 -16.99 -29.53 9.10
N GLU A 248 -17.61 -29.62 10.29
CA GLU A 248 -19.01 -29.27 10.46
C GLU A 248 -19.26 -27.80 10.11
N ALA A 249 -18.33 -26.92 10.46
CA ALA A 249 -18.26 -25.53 10.09
C ALA A 249 -16.77 -25.09 10.11
N ASP A 250 -16.47 -23.91 9.64
CA ASP A 250 -15.12 -23.34 9.72
C ASP A 250 -15.13 -21.84 10.00
N LEU A 251 -14.00 -21.34 10.50
CA LEU A 251 -13.72 -19.94 10.69
C LEU A 251 -12.49 -19.58 9.85
N VAL A 252 -12.62 -18.57 8.99
CA VAL A 252 -11.47 -17.92 8.37
C VAL A 252 -11.14 -16.67 9.18
N PHE A 253 -9.98 -16.71 9.83
CA PHE A 253 -9.49 -15.62 10.67
C PHE A 253 -8.43 -14.85 9.92
N PHE A 254 -8.62 -13.52 9.77
CA PHE A 254 -7.65 -12.60 9.19
C PHE A 254 -7.03 -11.74 10.27
N TRP A 255 -5.72 -11.64 10.28
CA TRP A 255 -4.98 -10.78 11.17
C TRP A 255 -4.26 -9.69 10.37
N HIS A 256 -4.64 -8.45 10.62
CA HIS A 256 -4.00 -7.25 10.08
C HIS A 256 -2.88 -6.83 11.02
N ASN A 257 -1.63 -7.17 10.68
CA ASN A 257 -0.48 -6.96 11.55
C ASN A 257 0.25 -5.67 11.23
N GLY A 258 0.54 -4.88 12.27
CA GLY A 258 1.34 -3.67 12.19
C GLY A 258 0.74 -2.58 11.31
N LEU A 259 1.58 -1.67 10.83
CA LEU A 259 1.21 -0.55 10.00
C LEU A 259 2.13 -0.45 8.78
N SER A 260 1.57 -0.08 7.63
CA SER A 260 2.32 0.11 6.38
C SER A 260 3.36 1.25 6.51
N PRO A 261 4.36 1.31 5.62
CA PRO A 261 5.43 2.31 5.73
C PRO A 261 4.89 3.73 5.55
N VAL A 262 5.59 4.68 6.14
CA VAL A 262 5.31 6.12 5.98
C VAL A 262 6.18 6.69 4.88
N LYS A 263 5.57 7.47 3.98
CA LYS A 263 6.31 8.16 2.93
C LYS A 263 6.93 9.45 3.46
N THR A 264 8.23 9.56 3.29
CA THR A 264 9.03 10.72 3.69
C THR A 264 9.81 11.25 2.49
N GLU A 265 10.50 12.35 2.69
CA GLU A 265 11.35 12.97 1.68
C GLU A 265 12.82 12.70 1.98
N TRP A 266 13.59 12.43 0.95
CA TRP A 266 15.05 12.48 1.01
C TRP A 266 15.59 13.27 -0.17
N SER A 267 16.73 13.90 0.00
CA SER A 267 17.35 14.71 -1.04
C SER A 267 18.62 14.05 -1.52
N ILE A 268 18.80 14.00 -2.84
CA ILE A 268 20.00 13.48 -3.49
C ILE A 268 20.65 14.62 -4.27
N ASN A 269 21.97 14.72 -4.17
CA ASN A 269 22.78 15.59 -5.00
C ASN A 269 23.30 14.79 -6.19
N PHE A 270 23.10 15.27 -7.39
CA PHE A 270 23.64 14.70 -8.62
C PHE A 270 24.77 15.58 -9.13
N ALA A 271 25.88 14.96 -9.50
CA ALA A 271 26.89 15.62 -10.35
C ALA A 271 26.39 15.55 -11.80
N ILE A 272 26.57 16.65 -12.54
CA ILE A 272 26.15 16.75 -13.93
C ILE A 272 27.42 16.73 -14.81
N ASN A 273 27.52 15.71 -15.66
CA ASN A 273 28.67 15.51 -16.53
C ASN A 273 28.24 15.43 -17.99
N ARG A 274 29.04 16.03 -18.87
CA ARG A 274 28.94 15.78 -20.31
C ARG A 274 29.53 14.42 -20.65
N ALA A 275 28.75 13.54 -21.26
CA ALA A 275 29.19 12.21 -21.65
C ALA A 275 29.55 12.10 -23.14
N SER A 276 28.84 12.86 -24.01
CA SER A 276 29.09 12.95 -25.46
C SER A 276 28.55 14.27 -26.00
N ASP A 277 28.64 14.48 -27.32
CA ASP A 277 28.17 15.70 -27.97
C ASP A 277 26.68 15.95 -27.87
N ASP A 278 25.89 14.93 -27.52
CA ASP A 278 24.42 15.00 -27.42
C ASP A 278 23.88 14.48 -26.08
N MET A 279 24.77 14.09 -25.14
CA MET A 279 24.35 13.48 -23.86
C MET A 279 24.90 14.18 -22.63
N VAL A 280 24.02 14.35 -21.65
CA VAL A 280 24.35 14.79 -20.29
C VAL A 280 23.99 13.67 -19.31
N VAL A 281 24.89 13.34 -18.38
CA VAL A 281 24.66 12.31 -17.36
C VAL A 281 24.61 12.94 -15.98
N PHE A 282 23.53 12.68 -15.29
CA PHE A 282 23.36 13.00 -13.87
C PHE A 282 23.76 11.76 -13.08
N ASN A 283 24.83 11.83 -12.31
CA ASN A 283 25.30 10.70 -11.51
C ASN A 283 25.37 11.03 -10.01
N ASN A 284 25.15 10.02 -9.20
CA ASN A 284 25.45 10.02 -7.78
C ASN A 284 26.13 8.70 -7.42
N ASP A 285 27.44 8.77 -7.18
CA ASP A 285 28.27 7.60 -6.90
C ASP A 285 27.96 6.99 -5.52
N ALA A 286 27.49 7.81 -4.56
CA ALA A 286 27.18 7.33 -3.20
C ALA A 286 25.97 6.37 -3.16
N VAL A 287 25.04 6.51 -4.09
CA VAL A 287 23.87 5.61 -4.24
C VAL A 287 23.93 4.77 -5.51
N GLY A 288 25.00 4.89 -6.29
CA GLY A 288 25.24 4.07 -7.47
C GLY A 288 24.22 4.27 -8.60
N VAL A 289 23.70 5.50 -8.78
CA VAL A 289 22.73 5.80 -9.82
C VAL A 289 23.27 6.78 -10.84
N ALA A 290 22.98 6.53 -12.12
CA ALA A 290 23.30 7.40 -13.23
C ALA A 290 22.11 7.47 -14.19
N PHE A 291 21.77 8.70 -14.61
CA PHE A 291 20.66 8.96 -15.54
C PHE A 291 21.23 9.67 -16.78
N PRO A 292 21.36 8.99 -17.92
CA PRO A 292 21.72 9.61 -19.18
C PRO A 292 20.52 10.32 -19.81
N PHE A 293 20.70 11.53 -20.29
CA PHE A 293 19.72 12.33 -21.01
C PHE A 293 20.25 12.78 -22.34
N HIS A 294 19.46 12.57 -23.37
CA HIS A 294 19.70 13.13 -24.69
C HIS A 294 19.18 14.57 -24.74
N VAL A 295 20.05 15.54 -25.02
CA VAL A 295 19.74 16.97 -25.08
C VAL A 295 20.25 17.50 -26.42
N GLU A 296 19.32 17.81 -27.33
CA GLU A 296 19.66 18.18 -28.70
C GLU A 296 20.35 19.53 -28.82
N GLU A 297 19.96 20.52 -27.99
CA GLU A 297 20.49 21.87 -28.07
C GLU A 297 21.83 22.04 -27.35
N ASP A 298 22.85 22.48 -28.09
CA ASP A 298 24.23 22.75 -27.56
C ASP A 298 24.25 23.72 -26.39
N LYS A 299 23.40 24.75 -26.44
CA LYS A 299 23.27 25.75 -25.39
C LYS A 299 22.72 25.14 -24.11
N GLU A 300 21.67 24.35 -24.19
CA GLU A 300 21.06 23.68 -23.02
C GLU A 300 22.04 22.69 -22.38
N ARG A 301 22.82 21.95 -23.18
CA ARG A 301 23.86 21.06 -22.67
C ARG A 301 24.96 21.81 -21.92
N ALA A 302 25.39 22.95 -22.46
CA ALA A 302 26.42 23.79 -21.82
C ALA A 302 25.90 24.34 -20.50
N ASP A 303 24.71 24.91 -20.51
CA ASP A 303 24.04 25.48 -19.34
C ASP A 303 23.75 24.42 -18.25
N LEU A 304 23.39 23.18 -18.62
CA LEU A 304 23.25 22.08 -17.68
C LEU A 304 24.58 21.66 -17.06
N ALA A 305 25.64 21.58 -17.85
CA ALA A 305 26.97 21.23 -17.36
C ALA A 305 27.54 22.30 -16.41
N ASP A 306 27.19 23.58 -16.61
CA ASP A 306 27.58 24.69 -15.74
C ASP A 306 26.95 24.64 -14.34
N LEU A 307 25.91 23.85 -14.15
CA LEU A 307 25.26 23.64 -12.83
C LEU A 307 26.12 22.77 -11.87
N GLU A 308 27.11 22.03 -12.38
CA GLU A 308 28.02 21.13 -11.65
C GLU A 308 27.31 20.13 -10.70
N VAL A 309 26.49 20.66 -9.79
CA VAL A 309 25.74 19.86 -8.79
C VAL A 309 24.28 20.28 -8.75
N PHE A 310 23.40 19.29 -8.77
CA PHE A 310 21.96 19.47 -8.75
C PHE A 310 21.31 18.64 -7.63
N ARG A 311 20.55 19.30 -6.73
CA ARG A 311 19.86 18.66 -5.63
C ARG A 311 18.39 18.44 -5.98
N VAL A 312 17.90 17.23 -5.78
CA VAL A 312 16.49 16.85 -5.98
C VAL A 312 15.93 16.14 -4.76
N ALA A 313 14.69 16.47 -4.43
CA ALA A 313 13.94 15.82 -3.36
C ALA A 313 13.09 14.68 -3.92
N PHE A 314 13.20 13.51 -3.32
CA PHE A 314 12.51 12.29 -3.73
C PHE A 314 11.70 11.68 -2.59
N PRO A 315 10.56 11.02 -2.88
CA PRO A 315 9.85 10.26 -1.88
C PRO A 315 10.63 8.97 -1.58
N ARG A 316 10.63 8.56 -0.31
CA ARG A 316 11.06 7.23 0.13
C ARG A 316 10.11 6.72 1.18
N TYR A 317 9.95 5.41 1.27
CA TYR A 317 9.26 4.78 2.39
C TYR A 317 10.22 4.56 3.57
N LEU A 318 9.71 4.82 4.78
CA LEU A 318 10.29 4.36 6.04
C LEU A 318 9.43 3.22 6.55
N GLU A 319 10.04 2.06 6.71
CA GLU A 319 9.38 0.88 7.23
C GLU A 319 9.02 1.07 8.71
N ARG A 320 7.87 0.51 9.10
CA ARG A 320 7.43 0.42 10.48
C ARG A 320 7.33 -1.05 10.85
N ALA A 321 8.39 -1.57 11.49
CA ALA A 321 8.46 -2.97 11.88
C ALA A 321 7.27 -3.33 12.79
N PRO A 322 6.53 -4.42 12.50
CA PRO A 322 5.43 -4.87 13.34
C PRO A 322 5.92 -5.25 14.73
N TYR A 323 5.13 -4.93 15.76
CA TYR A 323 5.44 -5.33 17.13
C TYR A 323 5.30 -6.84 17.36
N PHE A 324 4.32 -7.46 16.70
CA PHE A 324 4.08 -8.90 16.79
C PHE A 324 4.76 -9.61 15.62
N SER A 325 5.50 -10.69 15.94
CA SER A 325 6.23 -11.49 14.96
C SER A 325 5.43 -12.71 14.46
N SER A 326 4.51 -13.23 15.27
CA SER A 326 3.66 -14.37 14.92
C SER A 326 2.36 -14.39 15.70
N ALA A 327 1.41 -15.19 15.21
CA ALA A 327 0.13 -15.42 15.87
C ALA A 327 -0.39 -16.82 15.55
N SER A 328 -1.33 -17.29 16.38
CA SER A 328 -2.07 -18.52 16.17
C SER A 328 -3.51 -18.42 16.68
N VAL A 329 -4.34 -19.34 16.20
CA VAL A 329 -5.68 -19.58 16.74
C VAL A 329 -5.69 -20.98 17.35
N ASP A 330 -6.05 -21.06 18.64
CA ASP A 330 -6.13 -22.32 19.37
C ASP A 330 -7.60 -22.66 19.66
N ILE A 331 -7.98 -23.91 19.39
CA ILE A 331 -9.32 -24.44 19.67
C ILE A 331 -9.22 -25.92 20.07
N GLY A 332 -9.86 -26.27 21.20
CA GLY A 332 -9.94 -27.67 21.63
C GLY A 332 -8.58 -28.34 21.88
N GLY A 333 -7.51 -27.58 22.09
CA GLY A 333 -6.14 -28.08 22.25
C GLY A 333 -5.35 -28.20 20.94
N GLU A 334 -5.97 -27.94 19.80
CA GLU A 334 -5.32 -27.88 18.49
C GLU A 334 -4.83 -26.47 18.21
N HIS A 335 -3.69 -26.34 17.52
CA HIS A 335 -2.99 -25.10 17.25
C HIS A 335 -2.95 -24.80 15.75
N TYR A 336 -3.49 -23.67 15.33
CA TYR A 336 -3.56 -23.22 13.94
C TYR A 336 -2.73 -21.94 13.76
N PRO A 337 -1.50 -22.04 13.22
CA PRO A 337 -0.66 -20.87 13.03
C PRO A 337 -1.24 -19.93 11.97
N MET A 338 -1.15 -18.62 12.22
CA MET A 338 -1.47 -17.61 11.22
C MET A 338 -0.39 -17.57 10.15
N GLN A 339 -0.79 -17.55 8.89
CA GLN A 339 0.12 -17.62 7.75
C GLN A 339 0.07 -16.34 6.94
N LEU A 340 1.23 -15.88 6.50
CA LEU A 340 1.36 -14.66 5.70
C LEU A 340 0.66 -14.83 4.35
N GLY A 341 -0.40 -14.09 4.15
CA GLY A 341 -1.11 -13.99 2.87
C GLY A 341 -0.59 -12.83 2.02
N GLU A 342 -0.39 -11.64 2.62
CA GLU A 342 0.06 -10.46 1.89
C GLU A 342 1.05 -9.63 2.72
N ASP A 343 2.11 -9.14 2.08
CA ASP A 343 3.06 -8.17 2.64
C ASP A 343 2.89 -6.82 1.93
N ILE A 344 1.99 -6.00 2.46
CA ILE A 344 1.63 -4.71 1.87
C ILE A 344 2.85 -3.77 1.85
N SER A 345 3.72 -3.87 2.86
CA SER A 345 4.94 -3.06 2.91
C SER A 345 5.87 -3.40 1.75
N LYS A 346 6.11 -4.68 1.46
CA LYS A 346 6.95 -5.09 0.31
C LYS A 346 6.32 -4.64 -1.02
N VAL A 347 5.00 -4.76 -1.17
CA VAL A 347 4.28 -4.28 -2.37
C VAL A 347 4.44 -2.77 -2.52
N ALA A 348 4.30 -2.00 -1.44
CA ALA A 348 4.48 -0.55 -1.44
C ALA A 348 5.92 -0.16 -1.85
N PHE A 349 6.94 -0.78 -1.23
CA PHE A 349 8.35 -0.53 -1.57
C PHE A 349 8.65 -0.88 -3.03
N TYR A 350 8.16 -2.02 -3.52
CA TYR A 350 8.35 -2.45 -4.89
C TYR A 350 7.70 -1.47 -5.89
N SER A 351 6.44 -1.10 -5.64
CA SER A 351 5.70 -0.16 -6.47
C SER A 351 6.39 1.20 -6.55
N LEU A 352 6.87 1.73 -5.42
CA LEU A 352 7.62 2.99 -5.40
C LEU A 352 8.94 2.86 -6.19
N LYS A 353 9.69 1.76 -5.98
CA LYS A 353 10.96 1.53 -6.70
C LYS A 353 10.76 1.50 -8.21
N LYS A 354 9.71 0.84 -8.70
CA LYS A 354 9.39 0.78 -10.15
C LYS A 354 9.01 2.16 -10.70
N ARG A 355 8.12 2.88 -10.01
CA ARG A 355 7.76 4.27 -10.38
C ARG A 355 8.97 5.20 -10.39
N MET A 356 9.85 5.07 -9.41
CA MET A 356 11.05 5.89 -9.33
C MET A 356 11.89 5.79 -10.59
N VAL A 357 12.12 4.60 -11.12
CA VAL A 357 12.92 4.41 -12.34
C VAL A 357 12.28 5.10 -13.55
N GLU A 358 10.95 5.06 -13.69
CA GLU A 358 10.25 5.61 -14.86
C GLU A 358 9.96 7.11 -14.74
N GLU A 359 9.56 7.58 -13.56
CA GLU A 359 9.16 8.98 -13.33
C GLU A 359 10.35 9.89 -12.98
N PHE A 360 11.41 9.31 -12.42
CA PHE A 360 12.62 10.03 -12.01
C PHE A 360 13.34 10.69 -13.17
N GLY A 361 13.59 9.93 -14.24
CA GLY A 361 14.28 10.45 -15.40
C GLY A 361 13.61 11.72 -15.92
N LYS A 362 12.28 11.66 -16.08
CA LYS A 362 11.50 12.81 -16.58
C LYS A 362 11.48 13.98 -15.59
N GLY A 363 11.38 13.70 -14.29
CA GLY A 363 11.39 14.72 -13.24
C GLY A 363 12.73 15.38 -13.07
N LEU A 364 13.82 14.60 -13.13
CA LEU A 364 15.20 15.07 -12.96
C LEU A 364 15.61 16.04 -14.06
N LEU A 365 15.40 15.66 -15.33
CA LEU A 365 15.72 16.53 -16.47
C LEU A 365 14.93 17.84 -16.40
N ARG A 366 13.66 17.78 -16.09
CA ARG A 366 12.80 18.97 -15.96
C ARG A 366 13.28 19.91 -14.85
N ALA A 367 13.57 19.36 -13.67
CA ALA A 367 14.04 20.16 -12.55
C ALA A 367 15.41 20.80 -12.86
N ALA A 368 16.27 20.11 -13.63
CA ALA A 368 17.53 20.67 -14.10
C ALA A 368 17.33 21.79 -15.11
N LEU A 369 16.47 21.62 -16.12
CA LEU A 369 16.16 22.69 -17.10
C LEU A 369 15.55 23.93 -16.44
N LYS A 370 14.74 23.72 -15.39
CA LYS A 370 14.21 24.83 -14.58
C LYS A 370 15.31 25.59 -13.85
N LYS A 371 16.34 24.91 -13.34
CA LYS A 371 17.52 25.51 -12.71
C LYS A 371 18.39 26.27 -13.72
N VAL A 372 18.54 25.75 -14.92
CA VAL A 372 19.19 26.44 -16.03
C VAL A 372 18.50 27.78 -16.31
N ALA A 373 17.16 27.78 -16.43
CA ALA A 373 16.40 29.01 -16.66
C ALA A 373 16.58 30.01 -15.51
N GLU A 374 16.61 29.55 -14.25
CA GLU A 374 16.91 30.38 -13.08
C GLU A 374 18.32 31.00 -13.14
N HIS A 375 19.32 30.18 -13.49
CA HIS A 375 20.68 30.61 -13.58
C HIS A 375 20.90 31.68 -14.69
N SER A 376 20.26 31.50 -15.85
CA SER A 376 20.28 32.44 -16.95
C SER A 376 19.65 33.80 -16.55
N VAL A 377 18.48 33.78 -15.86
CA VAL A 377 17.85 35.02 -15.37
C VAL A 377 18.71 35.70 -14.30
N ARG A 378 19.37 34.94 -13.43
CA ARG A 378 20.26 35.50 -12.40
C ARG A 378 21.48 36.19 -12.99
N LYS A 379 21.98 35.72 -14.15
CA LYS A 379 23.08 36.40 -14.89
C LYS A 379 22.62 37.75 -15.45
N GLU A 380 21.32 37.92 -15.78
CA GLU A 380 20.78 39.18 -16.33
C GLU A 380 20.26 40.11 -15.22
N ASP A 381 19.63 39.60 -14.16
CA ASP A 381 19.08 40.34 -13.01
C ASP A 381 19.21 39.55 -11.74
N GLU A 382 20.14 39.92 -10.88
CA GLU A 382 20.48 39.19 -9.63
C GLU A 382 19.27 39.20 -8.64
N GLY A 383 18.49 40.27 -8.59
CA GLY A 383 17.31 40.39 -7.73
C GLY A 383 16.16 39.46 -8.17
N LEU A 384 15.86 39.45 -9.46
CA LEU A 384 14.81 38.60 -10.04
C LEU A 384 15.23 37.12 -9.98
N GLY A 385 16.46 36.77 -10.27
CA GLY A 385 17.00 35.42 -10.16
C GLY A 385 16.93 34.89 -8.74
N ALA A 386 17.19 35.72 -7.72
CA ALA A 386 17.07 35.32 -6.31
C ALA A 386 15.60 35.01 -5.92
N VAL A 387 14.64 35.79 -6.41
CA VAL A 387 13.20 35.54 -6.17
C VAL A 387 12.75 34.24 -6.85
N ILE A 388 13.15 34.01 -8.10
CA ILE A 388 12.82 32.77 -8.83
C ILE A 388 13.47 31.58 -8.13
N GLY A 389 14.72 31.69 -7.66
CA GLY A 389 15.42 30.65 -6.90
C GLY A 389 14.72 30.30 -5.60
N LEU A 390 14.22 31.31 -4.87
CA LEU A 390 13.45 31.08 -3.65
C LEU A 390 12.14 30.33 -3.93
N VAL A 391 11.40 30.75 -4.97
CA VAL A 391 10.16 30.10 -5.38
C VAL A 391 10.41 28.66 -5.82
N ASN A 392 11.48 28.40 -6.58
CA ASN A 392 11.85 27.07 -7.03
C ASN A 392 12.24 26.17 -5.86
N ALA A 393 13.05 26.65 -4.91
CA ALA A 393 13.40 25.90 -3.70
C ALA A 393 12.16 25.54 -2.84
N MET A 394 11.16 26.44 -2.79
CA MET A 394 9.89 26.17 -2.10
C MET A 394 9.00 25.15 -2.84
N THR A 395 9.19 24.98 -4.14
CA THR A 395 8.32 24.11 -4.97
C THR A 395 8.94 22.73 -5.24
N GLU A 396 10.24 22.54 -4.99
CA GLU A 396 10.93 21.26 -5.15
C GLU A 396 10.79 20.41 -3.91
N LYS A 397 9.63 19.73 -3.78
CA LYS A 397 9.34 18.81 -2.68
C LYS A 397 8.82 17.50 -3.24
N ALA A 398 9.17 16.42 -2.57
CA ALA A 398 8.59 15.12 -2.86
C ALA A 398 7.13 15.05 -2.38
N ASP A 399 6.30 14.28 -3.07
CA ASP A 399 4.97 13.92 -2.58
C ASP A 399 5.08 12.88 -1.47
N THR A 400 4.87 13.30 -0.23
CA THR A 400 4.94 12.44 0.95
C THR A 400 3.58 11.88 1.37
N ARG A 401 2.54 12.08 0.56
CA ARG A 401 1.19 11.53 0.82
C ARG A 401 1.19 10.03 0.54
N ASN A 402 0.59 9.26 1.44
CA ASN A 402 0.27 7.84 1.27
C ASN A 402 -0.78 7.41 2.30
N TRP A 403 -1.43 6.29 2.03
CA TRP A 403 -2.38 5.67 2.97
C TRP A 403 -1.62 4.88 4.05
N GLN A 404 -1.07 5.61 4.99
CA GLN A 404 -0.19 5.12 6.05
C GLN A 404 -0.89 4.31 7.15
N THR A 405 -2.21 4.31 7.18
CA THR A 405 -3.00 3.53 8.15
C THR A 405 -3.26 2.09 7.71
N LEU A 406 -2.88 1.71 6.49
CA LEU A 406 -2.91 0.31 6.04
C LEU A 406 -2.10 -0.59 6.99
N PRO A 407 -2.45 -1.88 7.13
CA PRO A 407 -1.59 -2.82 7.83
C PRO A 407 -0.26 -3.04 7.11
N HIS A 408 0.76 -3.43 7.84
CA HIS A 408 2.03 -3.85 7.28
C HIS A 408 1.87 -5.15 6.48
N SER A 409 1.13 -6.10 7.04
CA SER A 409 0.92 -7.42 6.46
C SER A 409 -0.42 -8.02 6.89
N ILE A 410 -0.94 -8.92 6.06
CA ILE A 410 -2.16 -9.67 6.30
C ILE A 410 -1.80 -11.14 6.46
N TYR A 411 -2.18 -11.70 7.60
CA TYR A 411 -2.10 -13.12 7.86
C TYR A 411 -3.50 -13.73 7.89
N TYR A 412 -3.60 -15.02 7.63
CA TYR A 412 -4.85 -15.73 7.73
C TYR A 412 -4.64 -17.18 8.20
N SER A 413 -5.70 -17.76 8.74
CA SER A 413 -5.78 -19.19 9.05
C SER A 413 -7.22 -19.65 8.89
N ARG A 414 -7.43 -20.90 8.55
CA ARG A 414 -8.72 -21.57 8.53
C ARG A 414 -8.79 -22.56 9.68
N VAL A 415 -9.79 -22.40 10.54
CA VAL A 415 -9.95 -23.17 11.79
C VAL A 415 -11.25 -23.96 11.71
N PRO A 416 -11.23 -25.29 11.85
CA PRO A 416 -12.44 -26.09 11.89
C PRO A 416 -13.24 -25.79 13.16
N LEU A 417 -14.57 -25.67 12.98
CA LEU A 417 -15.53 -25.47 14.06
C LEU A 417 -16.52 -26.63 14.12
N LYS A 418 -17.09 -26.85 15.30
CA LYS A 418 -18.25 -27.73 15.50
C LYS A 418 -19.55 -26.93 15.34
N GLU A 419 -20.64 -27.59 15.02
CA GLU A 419 -21.96 -26.98 15.11
C GLU A 419 -22.23 -26.52 16.54
N GLY A 420 -22.76 -25.29 16.71
CA GLY A 420 -23.06 -24.69 18.02
C GLY A 420 -21.97 -23.74 18.50
N ALA A 421 -21.76 -23.72 19.83
CA ALA A 421 -20.83 -22.79 20.47
C ALA A 421 -19.38 -23.27 20.38
N ASN A 422 -18.48 -22.38 19.95
CA ASN A 422 -17.04 -22.61 19.86
C ASN A 422 -16.31 -21.48 20.57
N GLU A 423 -15.41 -21.78 21.48
CA GLU A 423 -14.49 -20.84 22.08
C GLU A 423 -13.10 -21.03 21.45
N ILE A 424 -12.52 -19.97 20.94
CA ILE A 424 -11.15 -19.92 20.42
C ILE A 424 -10.28 -18.96 21.24
N VAL A 425 -8.99 -19.24 21.25
CA VAL A 425 -7.99 -18.32 21.79
C VAL A 425 -7.11 -17.86 20.63
N PHE A 426 -7.13 -16.57 20.33
CA PHE A 426 -6.18 -15.94 19.41
C PHE A 426 -4.97 -15.48 20.20
N GLN A 427 -3.81 -16.07 19.95
CA GLN A 427 -2.57 -15.79 20.64
C GLN A 427 -1.64 -14.98 19.75
N LEU A 428 -1.17 -13.84 20.24
CA LEU A 428 -0.17 -12.99 19.61
C LEU A 428 1.17 -13.13 20.31
N THR A 429 2.27 -13.27 19.55
CA THR A 429 3.62 -13.36 20.08
C THR A 429 4.46 -12.19 19.56
N SER A 430 5.09 -11.43 20.47
CA SER A 430 6.03 -10.36 20.12
C SER A 430 7.44 -10.93 19.88
N GLU A 431 8.34 -10.14 19.26
CA GLU A 431 9.75 -10.51 19.10
C GLU A 431 10.43 -10.85 20.43
N ALA A 432 10.02 -10.22 21.54
CA ALA A 432 10.50 -10.52 22.88
C ALA A 432 9.86 -11.78 23.49
N THR A 433 9.21 -12.64 22.69
CA THR A 433 8.53 -13.88 23.10
C THR A 433 7.42 -13.68 24.15
N ARG A 434 6.89 -12.47 24.27
CA ARG A 434 5.72 -12.21 25.12
C ARG A 434 4.46 -12.59 24.35
N THR A 435 3.62 -13.42 24.96
CA THR A 435 2.34 -13.83 24.41
C THR A 435 1.19 -13.01 25.02
N THR A 436 0.18 -12.76 24.21
CA THR A 436 -1.06 -12.11 24.63
C THR A 436 -2.24 -12.82 23.99
N ASP A 437 -3.21 -13.19 24.83
CA ASP A 437 -4.34 -14.03 24.42
C ASP A 437 -5.62 -13.20 24.34
N TYR A 438 -6.39 -13.42 23.26
CA TYR A 438 -7.72 -12.87 23.05
C TYR A 438 -8.71 -14.01 22.85
N LYS A 439 -9.79 -14.01 23.62
CA LYS A 439 -10.82 -15.04 23.56
C LYS A 439 -12.04 -14.58 22.75
N PHE A 440 -12.47 -15.45 21.85
CA PHE A 440 -13.67 -15.20 21.03
C PHE A 440 -14.61 -16.41 21.11
N THR A 441 -15.91 -16.12 21.10
CA THR A 441 -16.93 -17.16 21.08
C THR A 441 -17.77 -17.02 19.82
N TYR A 442 -17.96 -18.12 19.10
CA TYR A 442 -18.73 -18.16 17.86
C TYR A 442 -19.87 -19.17 17.98
N GLN A 443 -21.02 -18.82 17.39
CA GLN A 443 -22.11 -19.76 17.14
C GLN A 443 -22.08 -20.16 15.68
N ALA A 444 -21.68 -21.39 15.41
CA ALA A 444 -21.56 -21.90 14.05
C ALA A 444 -22.74 -22.81 13.70
N LYS A 445 -23.25 -22.70 12.48
CA LYS A 445 -24.24 -23.60 11.89
C LYS A 445 -23.49 -24.61 11.01
N LYS A 446 -24.05 -25.79 10.88
CA LYS A 446 -23.50 -26.83 10.02
C LYS A 446 -23.27 -26.32 8.58
N GLY A 447 -22.06 -26.48 8.08
CA GLY A 447 -21.65 -26.04 6.75
C GLY A 447 -21.49 -24.54 6.58
N GLN A 448 -21.42 -23.79 7.67
CA GLN A 448 -21.18 -22.34 7.65
C GLN A 448 -19.69 -22.04 7.72
N THR A 449 -19.23 -21.13 6.88
CA THR A 449 -17.94 -20.46 7.04
C THR A 449 -18.16 -19.11 7.71
N LEU A 450 -17.51 -18.89 8.85
CA LEU A 450 -17.49 -17.62 9.56
C LEU A 450 -16.23 -16.83 9.17
N PHE A 451 -16.32 -15.51 9.20
CA PHE A 451 -15.20 -14.62 8.93
C PHE A 451 -14.92 -13.73 10.12
N HIS A 452 -13.67 -13.66 10.55
CA HIS A 452 -13.23 -12.74 11.58
C HIS A 452 -12.01 -11.95 11.10
N THR A 453 -11.97 -10.69 11.49
CA THR A 453 -10.80 -9.82 11.27
C THR A 453 -10.35 -9.26 12.60
N PHE A 454 -9.04 -9.25 12.84
CA PHE A 454 -8.43 -8.66 14.02
C PHE A 454 -7.26 -7.77 13.59
N SER A 455 -7.25 -6.52 14.05
CA SER A 455 -6.15 -5.61 13.83
C SER A 455 -5.22 -5.56 15.04
N SER A 456 -3.91 -5.49 14.81
CA SER A 456 -2.95 -5.26 15.89
C SER A 456 -3.21 -3.96 16.65
N LEU A 457 -3.97 -3.02 16.07
CA LEU A 457 -4.41 -1.78 16.74
C LEU A 457 -5.49 -2.00 17.81
N GLU A 458 -6.15 -3.16 17.80
CA GLU A 458 -7.14 -3.55 18.82
C GLU A 458 -6.45 -4.09 20.08
N THR A 459 -5.13 -4.25 20.06
CA THR A 459 -4.34 -4.68 21.21
C THR A 459 -4.07 -3.52 22.14
N GLN A 460 -3.80 -3.82 23.43
CA GLN A 460 -3.40 -2.81 24.41
C GLN A 460 -1.93 -2.34 24.24
N TYR A 461 -1.19 -2.95 23.30
CA TYR A 461 0.21 -2.62 23.05
C TYR A 461 0.30 -1.55 21.98
N THR A 462 0.61 -0.34 22.45
CA THR A 462 0.98 0.73 21.51
C THR A 462 2.39 0.46 20.99
N PRO A 463 2.61 0.49 19.68
CA PRO A 463 3.98 0.45 19.16
C PRO A 463 4.80 1.59 19.76
N SER A 464 6.04 1.28 20.13
CA SER A 464 7.00 2.30 20.51
C SER A 464 7.09 3.30 19.35
N ARG A 465 7.12 4.59 19.66
CA ARG A 465 7.12 5.70 18.71
C ARG A 465 7.98 5.41 17.50
N TYR A 466 7.37 5.43 16.33
CA TYR A 466 8.07 5.26 15.04
C TYR A 466 8.89 6.49 14.64
N TYR A 467 8.84 7.61 15.41
CA TYR A 467 9.56 8.86 15.18
C TYR A 467 10.01 9.52 16.49
#